data_e7eff85a867f65358050d794865a3435
#
_entry.id   e7eff85a867f65358050d794865a3435
#
_cell.length_a   1.000
_cell.length_b   1.000
_cell.length_c   1.000
_cell.angle_alpha   90.00
_cell.angle_beta   90.00
_cell.angle_gamma   90.00
#
_symmetry.space_group_name_H-M   'P 1'
#
loop_
_entity.id
_entity.type
_entity.pdbx_description
1 polymer ?
#
loop_
_entity_poly.entity_id
_entity_poly.type
_entity_poly.pdbx_seq_one_letter_code
_entity_poly.pdbx_strand_id
1 'polypeptide(L)' 'MKLERLIYILLALLNKRQITAKEIAERFEISTRTVYRDMDTLSLAGIPVYSERGDKGGFYIPDDYKMDSSFFTEE' A
#
# COMPACT_ATOMS: atom_id res chain seq x y z
N MET A 1 -14.85 2.92 -3.72
CA MET A 1 -14.22 3.30 -4.99
C MET A 1 -12.74 3.03 -4.95
N LYS A 2 -12.14 2.85 -6.12
CA LYS A 2 -10.73 2.50 -6.18
C LYS A 2 -9.82 3.58 -5.61
N LEU A 3 -10.12 4.83 -5.87
CA LEU A 3 -9.29 5.92 -5.37
C LEU A 3 -9.27 5.95 -3.85
N GLU A 4 -10.42 5.82 -3.23
CA GLU A 4 -10.48 5.79 -1.78
C GLU A 4 -9.66 4.65 -1.20
N ARG A 5 -9.74 3.51 -1.86
CA ARG A 5 -9.02 2.34 -1.42
C ARG A 5 -7.52 2.55 -1.52
N LEU A 6 -7.06 3.11 -2.65
CA LEU A 6 -5.63 3.36 -2.83
C LEU A 6 -5.11 4.36 -1.80
N ILE A 7 -5.89 5.38 -1.50
CA ILE A 7 -5.49 6.37 -0.50
C ILE A 7 -5.41 5.72 0.87
N TYR A 8 -6.39 4.90 1.22
CA TYR A 8 -6.36 4.21 2.50
C TYR A 8 -5.12 3.35 2.64
N ILE A 9 -4.81 2.57 1.58
CA ILE A 9 -3.65 1.69 1.63
C ILE A 9 -2.37 2.51 1.77
N LEU A 10 -2.25 3.57 0.99
CA LEU A 10 -1.06 4.40 1.02
C LEU A 10 -0.85 5.01 2.40
N LEU A 11 -1.90 5.58 2.99
CA LEU A 11 -1.77 6.18 4.30
C LEU A 11 -1.39 5.17 5.37
N ALA A 12 -1.96 3.97 5.30
CA ALA A 12 -1.61 2.93 6.24
C ALA A 12 -0.14 2.54 6.12
N LEU A 13 0.34 2.43 4.88
CA LEU A 13 1.73 2.07 4.65
C LEU A 13 2.67 3.17 5.10
N LEU A 14 2.32 4.43 4.84
CA LEU A 14 3.17 5.55 5.23
C LEU A 14 3.27 5.70 6.74
N ASN A 15 2.27 5.24 7.46
CA ASN A 15 2.32 5.24 8.91
C ASN A 15 3.09 4.04 9.46
N LYS A 16 3.82 3.37 8.58
CA LYS A 16 4.65 2.22 8.95
C LYS A 16 3.85 1.10 9.54
N ARG A 17 2.64 0.97 9.07
CA ARG A 17 1.76 -0.07 9.50
C ARG A 17 1.84 -1.22 8.51
N GLN A 18 1.94 -2.42 9.05
CA GLN A 18 1.91 -3.60 8.22
C GLN A 18 0.46 -4.02 8.05
N ILE A 19 0.04 -4.21 6.79
CA ILE A 19 -1.37 -4.43 6.52
C ILE A 19 -1.51 -5.58 5.54
N THR A 20 -2.44 -6.47 5.81
CA THR A 20 -2.58 -7.69 5.01
C THR A 20 -3.61 -7.50 3.90
N ALA A 21 -3.46 -8.34 2.85
CA ALA A 21 -4.43 -8.34 1.77
C ALA A 21 -5.82 -8.67 2.30
N LYS A 22 -5.88 -9.59 3.28
CA LYS A 22 -7.16 -9.98 3.85
C LYS A 22 -7.86 -8.81 4.53
N GLU A 23 -7.11 -8.02 5.29
CA GLU A 23 -7.68 -6.86 5.97
C GLU A 23 -8.28 -5.89 4.97
N ILE A 24 -7.55 -5.61 3.90
CA ILE A 24 -8.03 -4.68 2.90
C ILE A 24 -9.24 -5.24 2.17
N ALA A 25 -9.16 -6.51 1.81
CA ALA A 25 -10.26 -7.16 1.09
C ALA A 25 -11.53 -7.11 1.90
N GLU A 26 -11.43 -7.38 3.21
CA GLU A 26 -12.62 -7.38 4.06
C GLU A 26 -13.16 -5.97 4.26
N ARG A 27 -12.25 -5.01 4.43
CA ARG A 27 -12.70 -3.65 4.67
C ARG A 27 -13.45 -3.06 3.48
N PHE A 28 -13.01 -3.36 2.27
CA PHE A 28 -13.59 -2.79 1.07
C PHE A 28 -14.47 -3.77 0.30
N GLU A 29 -14.66 -4.96 0.84
CA GLU A 29 -15.51 -5.98 0.22
C GLU A 29 -15.08 -6.29 -1.20
N ILE A 30 -13.79 -6.54 -1.35
CA ILE A 30 -13.20 -6.88 -2.64
C ILE A 30 -12.39 -8.18 -2.46
N SER A 31 -11.97 -8.76 -3.58
CA SER A 31 -11.14 -9.94 -3.53
C SER A 31 -9.70 -9.59 -3.21
N THR A 32 -8.95 -10.55 -2.68
CA THR A 32 -7.54 -10.33 -2.44
C THR A 32 -6.79 -10.11 -3.75
N ARG A 33 -7.28 -10.70 -4.83
CA ARG A 33 -6.68 -10.48 -6.15
C ARG A 33 -6.70 -8.99 -6.50
N THR A 34 -7.82 -8.32 -6.23
CA THR A 34 -7.92 -6.90 -6.47
C THR A 34 -6.94 -6.13 -5.61
N VAL A 35 -6.75 -6.58 -4.35
CA VAL A 35 -5.79 -5.94 -3.46
C VAL A 35 -4.38 -6.01 -4.06
N TYR A 36 -3.99 -7.18 -4.58
CA TYR A 36 -2.67 -7.32 -5.19
C TYR A 36 -2.51 -6.41 -6.40
N ARG A 37 -3.56 -6.23 -7.16
CA ARG A 37 -3.52 -5.29 -8.27
C ARG A 37 -3.31 -3.86 -7.79
N ASP A 38 -3.95 -3.51 -6.67
CA ASP A 38 -3.75 -2.18 -6.10
C ASP A 38 -2.31 -1.98 -5.67
N MET A 39 -1.69 -3.02 -5.10
CA MET A 39 -0.29 -2.92 -4.72
C MET A 39 0.60 -2.72 -5.93
N ASP A 40 0.29 -3.39 -7.03
CA ASP A 40 1.02 -3.18 -8.28
C ASP A 40 0.87 -1.74 -8.75
N THR A 41 -0.33 -1.20 -8.64
CA THR A 41 -0.58 0.19 -9.04
C THR A 41 0.30 1.14 -8.24
N LEU A 42 0.40 0.92 -6.93
CA LEU A 42 1.24 1.76 -6.09
C LEU A 42 2.70 1.61 -6.46
N SER A 43 3.14 0.39 -6.74
CA SER A 43 4.52 0.15 -7.13
C SER A 43 4.85 0.88 -8.43
N LEU A 44 3.94 0.86 -9.38
CA LEU A 44 4.15 1.55 -10.65
C LEU A 44 4.21 3.05 -10.45
N ALA A 45 3.57 3.55 -9.42
CA ALA A 45 3.61 4.99 -9.12
C ALA A 45 4.88 5.37 -8.37
N GLY A 46 5.76 4.41 -8.08
CA GLY A 46 7.02 4.73 -7.42
C GLY A 46 7.04 4.47 -5.93
N ILE A 47 6.02 3.85 -5.40
CA ILE A 47 5.96 3.56 -3.97
C ILE A 47 6.45 2.13 -3.75
N PRO A 48 7.56 1.96 -3.02
CA PRO A 48 8.16 0.63 -2.85
C PRO A 48 7.39 -0.20 -1.83
N VAL A 49 6.43 -0.95 -2.31
CA VAL A 49 5.62 -1.82 -1.47
C VAL A 49 6.23 -3.21 -1.46
N TYR A 50 6.55 -3.70 -0.30
CA TYR A 50 7.06 -5.06 -0.12
C TYR A 50 6.03 -5.89 0.61
N SER A 51 6.18 -7.19 0.52
CA SER A 51 5.29 -8.10 1.22
C SER A 51 6.11 -9.09 2.03
N GLU A 52 5.52 -9.52 3.13
CA GLU A 52 6.14 -10.49 4.01
C GLU A 52 5.18 -11.66 4.19
N ARG A 53 5.72 -12.86 4.17
CA ARG A 53 4.90 -14.06 4.29
C ARG A 53 4.71 -14.45 5.73
N GLY A 54 3.70 -15.28 5.97
CA GLY A 54 3.45 -15.81 7.29
C GLY A 54 2.16 -15.28 7.87
N ASP A 55 1.83 -15.77 9.05
CA ASP A 55 0.58 -15.43 9.71
C ASP A 55 0.51 -13.94 10.01
N LYS A 56 1.64 -13.35 10.30
CA LYS A 56 1.69 -11.94 10.62
C LYS A 56 2.25 -11.14 9.45
N GLY A 57 2.23 -11.74 8.28
CA GLY A 57 2.73 -11.08 7.10
C GLY A 57 1.82 -9.97 6.65
N GLY A 58 2.25 -9.32 5.57
CA GLY A 58 1.47 -8.23 5.02
C GLY A 58 2.35 -7.37 4.18
N PHE A 59 1.76 -6.27 3.73
CA PHE A 59 2.48 -5.30 2.92
C PHE A 59 3.06 -4.21 3.79
N TYR A 60 4.20 -3.67 3.39
CA TYR A 60 4.84 -2.61 4.16
C TYR A 60 5.77 -1.81 3.24
N ILE A 61 6.13 -0.63 3.71
CA ILE A 61 7.12 0.20 3.06
C ILE A 61 8.37 0.18 3.95
N PRO A 62 9.57 0.01 3.37
CA PRO A 62 10.79 -0.04 4.19
C PRO A 62 10.97 1.20 5.03
N ASP A 63 11.55 1.02 6.20
CA ASP A 63 11.75 2.13 7.13
C ASP A 63 12.63 3.23 6.56
N ASP A 64 13.56 2.85 5.70
CA ASP A 64 14.49 3.84 5.15
C ASP A 64 13.93 4.58 3.95
N TYR A 65 12.71 4.22 3.54
CA TYR A 65 12.09 4.94 2.44
C TYR A 65 11.53 6.27 2.92
N LYS A 66 11.82 7.30 2.18
CA LYS A 66 11.24 8.62 2.43
C LYS A 66 10.62 9.09 1.15
N MET A 67 9.39 9.54 1.25
CA MET A 67 8.73 10.07 0.08
C MET A 67 9.46 11.31 -0.37
N ASP A 68 9.86 11.29 -1.63
CA ASP A 68 10.59 12.41 -2.20
C ASP A 68 9.66 13.63 -2.23
N SER A 69 10.12 14.73 -1.68
CA SER A 69 9.31 15.94 -1.65
C SER A 69 8.99 16.44 -3.04
N SER A 70 9.74 16.02 -4.05
CA SER A 70 9.45 16.42 -5.42
C SER A 70 8.11 15.92 -5.91
N PHE A 71 7.53 14.94 -5.22
CA PHE A 71 6.17 14.52 -5.54
C PHE A 71 5.16 15.61 -5.29
N PHE A 72 5.47 16.55 -4.41
CA PHE A 72 4.51 17.52 -3.95
C PHE A 72 4.90 18.95 -4.23
N THR A 73 6.08 19.20 -4.74
CA THR A 73 6.54 20.56 -4.99
C THR A 73 6.89 20.75 -6.45
N GLU A 74 6.76 21.98 -6.87
CA GLU A 74 7.20 22.38 -8.19
C GLU A 74 8.63 22.85 -8.12
N GLU A 75 9.46 22.32 -8.97
CA GLU A 75 10.86 22.75 -9.00
C GLU A 75 11.34 23.03 -10.38
#